data_73089206dfb72713a3a447bc6c403164
#
_entry.id   73089206dfb72713a3a447bc6c403164
#
_cell.length_a   1.000
_cell.length_b   1.000
_cell.length_c   1.000
_cell.angle_alpha   90.00
_cell.angle_beta   90.00
_cell.angle_gamma   90.00
#
_symmetry.space_group_name_H-M   'P 1'
#
loop_
_entity.id
_entity.type
_entity.pdbx_description
1 polymer ?
#
loop_
_entity_poly.entity_id
_entity_poly.type
_entity_poly.pdbx_seq_one_letter_code
_entity_poly.pdbx_strand_id
1 'polypeptide(L)'
;MTKRLKTTQISLFLNSKSVKKFEDCLKDKIKYDEYPLNSKIGLNGKIFVQKSDPKLPSWQDELNQLSALKIKFSENVPNKAVVVVKLRNRFFSITYGYGRSMLNDLKIVRNFGLKVAANLIDKDKIRSMNITSIEDVIVSSQRQSSIYASQDIFDLDTRKNLLQSVSGAPSQESVATFLVGTDSLVASRKMSITDIKESIDYYFSSYKKDDYKNNGFSWLDNILEVREKNLKSDLDNQLYLEITTGNYPTIAPNTLLDWENIEGFFLTGTGKREKEFSIEIDSNAYFSTIGKNKSNSSFISSLKRNKLVTKYKDTDEERIVGSLYSSLIFEIDYNKEKYILCYGSWYKINKKFFNTIKTEIDNIVDTMLPIVLLASNGQSEGDFNKAFSASHPDYYILDKEMYHGDSYGRSSVEVADIVTKDKKLIHVKKGGSSSKLSHLFSQGVVSATILAQDIKMKKFINKKCGCKILNLSETNNELEIVFAILDKRVKGGVKNSDILPFFSMVNLFNAIQQLKSMGFKYSILKIPVV
;
A
#
# COMPACT_ATOMS: atom_id res chain seq x y z
N MET A 1 52.12 -11.50 -4.51
CA MET A 1 50.93 -11.75 -3.67
C MET A 1 49.78 -10.88 -4.18
N THR A 2 48.87 -11.45 -4.92
CA THR A 2 47.63 -10.75 -5.35
C THR A 2 46.76 -10.47 -4.12
N LYS A 3 46.60 -9.19 -3.76
CA LYS A 3 45.73 -8.78 -2.67
C LYS A 3 44.33 -9.33 -2.94
N ARG A 4 43.87 -10.26 -2.12
CA ARG A 4 42.51 -10.80 -2.17
C ARG A 4 41.53 -9.62 -2.02
N LEU A 5 40.76 -9.28 -3.05
CA LEU A 5 39.77 -8.22 -3.01
C LEU A 5 38.73 -8.54 -1.94
N LYS A 6 38.51 -7.61 -1.02
CA LYS A 6 37.44 -7.73 -0.01
C LYS A 6 36.09 -7.40 -0.64
N THR A 7 35.05 -8.04 -0.17
CA THR A 7 33.69 -7.63 -0.48
C THR A 7 33.45 -6.25 0.14
N THR A 8 33.19 -5.25 -0.67
CA THR A 8 32.85 -3.90 -0.27
C THR A 8 31.35 -3.69 -0.49
N GLN A 9 30.68 -3.17 0.52
CA GLN A 9 29.28 -2.78 0.44
C GLN A 9 29.21 -1.25 0.35
N ILE A 10 28.48 -0.77 -0.65
CA ILE A 10 28.21 0.67 -0.82
C ILE A 10 26.71 0.93 -0.73
N SER A 11 26.33 2.02 -0.08
CA SER A 11 24.97 2.53 -0.05
C SER A 11 24.91 3.84 -0.84
N LEU A 12 24.45 3.77 -2.07
CA LEU A 12 24.50 4.83 -3.08
C LEU A 12 23.13 5.49 -3.27
N PHE A 13 23.10 6.80 -3.19
CA PHE A 13 21.94 7.65 -3.48
C PHE A 13 22.21 8.53 -4.70
N LEU A 14 21.21 8.70 -5.54
CA LEU A 14 21.20 9.71 -6.60
C LEU A 14 20.53 10.98 -6.06
N ASN A 15 21.18 12.14 -6.20
CA ASN A 15 20.60 13.39 -5.79
C ASN A 15 19.81 14.07 -6.92
N SER A 16 18.86 14.92 -6.53
CA SER A 16 17.98 15.67 -7.44
C SER A 16 18.80 16.60 -8.37
N LYS A 17 18.25 16.88 -9.55
CA LYS A 17 18.82 17.90 -10.47
C LYS A 17 18.86 19.32 -9.87
N SER A 18 18.10 19.58 -8.81
CA SER A 18 18.10 20.86 -8.10
C SER A 18 19.35 21.10 -7.24
N VAL A 19 20.14 20.06 -6.99
CA VAL A 19 21.43 20.16 -6.28
C VAL A 19 22.45 20.86 -7.18
N LYS A 20 23.10 21.90 -6.65
CA LYS A 20 24.10 22.70 -7.38
C LYS A 20 25.51 22.56 -6.79
N LYS A 21 25.62 22.31 -5.49
CA LYS A 21 26.87 22.12 -4.75
C LYS A 21 26.78 20.92 -3.83
N PHE A 22 27.93 20.43 -3.35
CA PHE A 22 28.01 19.20 -2.55
C PHE A 22 27.21 19.29 -1.26
N GLU A 23 27.23 20.45 -0.62
CA GLU A 23 26.55 20.73 0.66
C GLU A 23 25.03 20.66 0.53
N ASP A 24 24.47 20.98 -0.64
CA ASP A 24 23.02 20.90 -0.89
C ASP A 24 22.44 19.47 -0.69
N CYS A 25 23.32 18.44 -0.71
CA CYS A 25 22.92 17.05 -0.45
C CYS A 25 22.61 16.78 1.01
N LEU A 26 23.06 17.65 1.92
CA LEU A 26 22.93 17.50 3.35
C LEU A 26 21.75 18.31 3.88
N LYS A 27 21.29 17.94 5.09
CA LYS A 27 20.29 18.72 5.82
C LYS A 27 20.85 20.08 6.21
N ASP A 28 19.99 21.09 6.19
CA ASP A 28 20.36 22.42 6.68
C ASP A 28 20.69 22.37 8.18
N LYS A 29 21.59 23.26 8.60
CA LYS A 29 21.97 23.50 10.02
C LYS A 29 22.64 22.31 10.74
N ILE A 30 23.14 21.29 10.03
CA ILE A 30 23.98 20.27 10.64
C ILE A 30 25.44 20.72 10.68
N LYS A 31 26.13 20.44 11.79
CA LYS A 31 27.58 20.67 11.89
C LYS A 31 28.33 19.45 11.37
N TYR A 32 29.36 19.64 10.59
CA TYR A 32 30.21 18.58 10.04
C TYR A 32 31.60 19.10 9.77
N ASP A 33 32.58 18.19 9.77
CA ASP A 33 33.93 18.43 9.26
C ASP A 33 33.93 18.04 7.76
N GLU A 34 34.63 18.83 6.95
CA GLU A 34 34.76 18.60 5.51
C GLU A 34 36.18 18.15 5.16
N TYR A 35 36.28 17.12 4.29
CA TYR A 35 37.54 16.60 3.80
C TYR A 35 37.50 16.47 2.29
N PRO A 36 38.63 16.75 1.59
CA PRO A 36 38.75 16.55 0.16
C PRO A 36 38.76 15.05 -0.18
N LEU A 37 38.18 14.72 -1.33
CA LEU A 37 38.29 13.37 -1.87
C LEU A 37 39.70 13.14 -2.41
N ASN A 38 40.24 11.92 -2.24
CA ASN A 38 41.54 11.55 -2.78
C ASN A 38 41.52 11.61 -4.31
N SER A 39 42.49 12.31 -4.91
CA SER A 39 42.60 12.48 -6.36
C SER A 39 42.70 11.17 -7.15
N LYS A 40 43.23 10.11 -6.54
CA LYS A 40 43.32 8.76 -7.13
C LYS A 40 41.95 8.13 -7.45
N ILE A 41 40.86 8.61 -6.83
CA ILE A 41 39.49 8.16 -7.10
C ILE A 41 39.01 8.65 -8.48
N GLY A 42 39.64 9.70 -9.04
CA GLY A 42 39.26 10.23 -10.35
C GLY A 42 37.86 10.83 -10.43
N LEU A 43 37.30 11.25 -9.30
CA LEU A 43 36.00 11.92 -9.16
C LEU A 43 36.19 13.25 -8.42
N ASN A 44 35.41 14.25 -8.81
CA ASN A 44 35.26 15.47 -8.05
C ASN A 44 34.25 15.20 -6.91
N GLY A 45 34.66 15.43 -5.66
CA GLY A 45 33.81 15.12 -4.50
C GLY A 45 34.39 15.63 -3.18
N LYS A 46 33.56 15.53 -2.14
CA LYS A 46 33.87 15.89 -0.78
C LYS A 46 33.38 14.81 0.19
N ILE A 47 34.05 14.71 1.32
CA ILE A 47 33.66 13.83 2.43
C ILE A 47 33.18 14.71 3.58
N PHE A 48 32.01 14.44 4.09
CA PHE A 48 31.41 15.12 5.22
C PHE A 48 31.32 14.15 6.39
N VAL A 49 31.86 14.55 7.54
CA VAL A 49 31.89 13.73 8.75
C VAL A 49 31.21 14.49 9.88
N GLN A 50 30.21 13.87 10.48
CA GLN A 50 29.60 14.38 11.70
C GLN A 50 30.05 13.52 12.89
N LYS A 51 30.81 14.13 13.80
CA LYS A 51 31.13 13.52 15.09
C LYS A 51 29.94 13.70 16.02
N SER A 52 29.66 12.68 16.80
CA SER A 52 28.63 12.71 17.84
C SER A 52 29.28 12.68 19.19
N ASP A 53 28.74 13.42 20.15
CA ASP A 53 29.18 13.29 21.52
C ASP A 53 28.85 11.89 22.07
N PRO A 54 29.71 11.32 22.92
CA PRO A 54 29.44 10.09 23.61
C PRO A 54 28.14 10.18 24.40
N LYS A 55 27.29 9.16 24.29
CA LYS A 55 26.02 9.08 25.03
C LYS A 55 25.88 7.73 25.69
N LEU A 56 25.47 7.75 26.94
CA LEU A 56 25.04 6.56 27.64
C LEU A 56 23.70 6.07 27.07
N PRO A 57 23.39 4.74 27.19
CA PRO A 57 22.10 4.24 26.77
C PRO A 57 20.94 4.93 27.48
N SER A 58 19.88 5.26 26.77
CA SER A 58 18.71 5.97 27.32
C SER A 58 18.01 5.19 28.45
N TRP A 59 18.07 3.87 28.42
CA TRP A 59 17.49 2.95 29.39
C TRP A 59 18.38 2.69 30.62
N GLN A 60 19.55 3.35 30.74
CA GLN A 60 20.47 3.18 31.87
C GLN A 60 19.80 3.47 33.21
N ASP A 61 19.03 4.55 33.29
CA ASP A 61 18.41 4.98 34.55
C ASP A 61 17.32 4.00 34.99
N GLU A 62 16.58 3.40 34.06
CA GLU A 62 15.59 2.36 34.36
C GLU A 62 16.26 1.12 34.96
N LEU A 63 17.33 0.61 34.33
CA LEU A 63 18.06 -0.53 34.86
C LEU A 63 18.73 -0.25 36.20
N ASN A 64 19.20 0.95 36.42
CA ASN A 64 19.77 1.33 37.70
C ASN A 64 18.72 1.42 38.82
N GLN A 65 17.46 1.67 38.50
CA GLN A 65 16.34 1.61 39.48
C GLN A 65 15.96 0.16 39.82
N LEU A 66 16.15 -0.77 38.88
CA LEU A 66 15.88 -2.20 39.09
C LEU A 66 17.03 -2.91 39.80
N SER A 67 18.21 -2.34 39.81
CA SER A 67 19.42 -2.97 40.39
C SER A 67 19.70 -2.47 41.80
N ALA A 68 20.08 -3.39 42.68
CA ALA A 68 20.58 -3.06 44.02
C ALA A 68 21.95 -2.36 44.01
N LEU A 69 22.64 -2.42 42.87
CA LEU A 69 23.97 -1.81 42.67
C LEU A 69 23.98 -0.93 41.44
N LYS A 70 24.76 0.15 41.45
CA LYS A 70 24.90 1.04 40.29
C LYS A 70 25.63 0.32 39.16
N ILE A 71 24.95 0.12 38.04
CA ILE A 71 25.51 -0.47 36.83
C ILE A 71 26.21 0.63 36.00
N LYS A 72 27.44 0.33 35.58
CA LYS A 72 28.19 1.21 34.66
C LYS A 72 28.04 0.71 33.23
N PHE A 73 27.66 1.58 32.33
CA PHE A 73 27.51 1.30 30.89
C PHE A 73 28.61 1.99 30.10
N SER A 74 28.97 1.39 28.97
CA SER A 74 29.83 2.04 27.99
C SER A 74 29.05 3.07 27.19
N GLU A 75 29.72 4.17 26.85
CA GLU A 75 29.14 5.20 26.00
C GLU A 75 29.12 4.77 24.54
N ASN A 76 28.03 5.10 23.86
CA ASN A 76 27.89 4.91 22.41
C ASN A 76 28.28 6.18 21.67
N VAL A 77 29.20 6.03 20.71
CA VAL A 77 29.66 7.14 19.83
C VAL A 77 29.26 6.83 18.39
N PRO A 78 28.05 7.21 17.94
CA PRO A 78 27.63 6.97 16.57
C PRO A 78 28.41 7.86 15.59
N ASN A 79 29.23 7.25 14.72
CA ASN A 79 29.93 7.96 13.66
C ASN A 79 29.06 8.04 12.41
N LYS A 80 29.09 9.21 11.75
CA LYS A 80 28.31 9.50 10.54
C LYS A 80 29.22 10.08 9.48
N ALA A 81 29.21 9.50 8.29
CA ALA A 81 29.93 10.09 7.17
C ALA A 81 29.12 9.96 5.87
N VAL A 82 29.28 10.98 5.02
CA VAL A 82 28.70 11.02 3.68
C VAL A 82 29.80 11.45 2.71
N VAL A 83 29.99 10.65 1.67
CA VAL A 83 30.82 11.02 0.53
C VAL A 83 29.90 11.51 -0.58
N VAL A 84 30.06 12.76 -0.99
CA VAL A 84 29.30 13.32 -2.13
C VAL A 84 30.23 13.49 -3.30
N VAL A 85 29.87 12.89 -4.43
CA VAL A 85 30.65 12.97 -5.66
C VAL A 85 29.81 13.50 -6.82
N LYS A 86 30.47 14.13 -7.79
CA LYS A 86 29.84 14.60 -9.05
C LYS A 86 30.30 13.76 -10.21
N LEU A 87 29.36 13.17 -10.94
CA LEU A 87 29.59 12.40 -12.16
C LEU A 87 28.53 12.74 -13.20
N ARG A 88 28.90 12.94 -14.47
CA ARG A 88 27.97 13.28 -15.58
C ARG A 88 26.96 14.37 -15.23
N ASN A 89 27.41 15.44 -14.58
CA ASN A 89 26.59 16.58 -14.09
C ASN A 89 25.49 16.19 -13.09
N ARG A 90 25.65 15.07 -12.39
CA ARG A 90 24.76 14.62 -11.31
C ARG A 90 25.56 14.41 -10.03
N PHE A 91 24.92 14.63 -8.92
CA PHE A 91 25.49 14.38 -7.61
C PHE A 91 25.01 13.04 -7.08
N PHE A 92 25.95 12.31 -6.45
CA PHE A 92 25.69 11.02 -5.79
C PHE A 92 26.22 11.10 -4.38
N SER A 93 25.47 10.50 -3.46
CA SER A 93 25.87 10.42 -2.04
C SER A 93 26.06 8.97 -1.64
N ILE A 94 27.16 8.68 -0.95
CA ILE A 94 27.45 7.37 -0.38
C ILE A 94 27.50 7.53 1.12
N THR A 95 26.77 6.71 1.85
CA THR A 95 26.66 6.83 3.31
C THR A 95 27.43 5.75 4.04
N TYR A 96 28.04 6.12 5.14
CA TYR A 96 28.77 5.24 6.07
C TYR A 96 28.24 5.44 7.49
N GLY A 97 28.10 4.34 8.23
CA GLY A 97 27.52 4.36 9.56
C GLY A 97 26.12 4.99 9.55
N TYR A 98 25.88 5.93 10.43
CA TYR A 98 24.60 6.67 10.50
C TYR A 98 24.50 7.86 9.52
N GLY A 99 25.35 7.90 8.48
CA GLY A 99 25.43 9.01 7.51
C GLY A 99 24.12 9.27 6.76
N ARG A 100 23.23 8.27 6.63
CA ARG A 100 21.88 8.48 6.04
C ARG A 100 21.11 9.61 6.74
N SER A 101 21.28 9.77 8.04
CA SER A 101 20.60 10.82 8.82
C SER A 101 21.05 12.24 8.48
N MET A 102 22.22 12.40 7.84
CA MET A 102 22.76 13.69 7.40
C MET A 102 22.16 14.15 6.06
N LEU A 103 21.64 13.24 5.24
CA LEU A 103 21.13 13.55 3.90
C LEU A 103 19.81 14.33 3.95
N ASN A 104 19.67 15.27 3.01
CA ASN A 104 18.42 16.00 2.79
C ASN A 104 17.45 15.15 1.96
N ASP A 105 16.40 14.63 2.58
CA ASP A 105 15.40 13.77 1.95
C ASP A 105 14.71 14.42 0.73
N LEU A 106 14.55 15.74 0.73
CA LEU A 106 13.96 16.50 -0.37
C LEU A 106 14.87 16.57 -1.62
N LYS A 107 16.15 16.25 -1.44
CA LYS A 107 17.15 16.26 -2.51
C LYS A 107 17.50 14.87 -3.03
N ILE A 108 16.96 13.82 -2.47
CA ILE A 108 17.16 12.43 -2.93
C ILE A 108 16.17 12.12 -4.07
N VAL A 109 16.66 11.41 -5.09
CA VAL A 109 15.81 10.83 -6.13
C VAL A 109 15.18 9.55 -5.58
N ARG A 110 13.88 9.57 -5.39
CA ARG A 110 13.11 8.40 -4.95
C ARG A 110 13.24 7.24 -5.92
N ASN A 111 13.20 6.01 -5.39
CA ASN A 111 13.23 4.77 -6.16
C ASN A 111 14.44 4.64 -7.11
N PHE A 112 15.54 5.40 -6.87
CA PHE A 112 16.74 5.25 -7.68
C PHE A 112 17.29 3.83 -7.60
N GLY A 113 17.55 3.34 -6.38
CA GLY A 113 18.07 2.00 -6.16
C GLY A 113 17.08 0.92 -6.58
N LEU A 114 15.78 1.14 -6.35
CA LEU A 114 14.73 0.21 -6.77
C LEU A 114 14.77 -0.02 -8.29
N LYS A 115 14.83 1.06 -9.08
CA LYS A 115 14.90 0.93 -10.54
C LYS A 115 16.20 0.28 -11.00
N VAL A 116 17.35 0.59 -10.38
CA VAL A 116 18.63 -0.07 -10.69
C VAL A 116 18.56 -1.56 -10.37
N ALA A 117 18.07 -1.91 -9.18
CA ALA A 117 17.94 -3.30 -8.76
C ALA A 117 17.00 -4.10 -9.67
N ALA A 118 15.83 -3.55 -10.02
CA ALA A 118 14.89 -4.19 -10.94
C ALA A 118 15.47 -4.40 -12.36
N ASN A 119 16.36 -3.51 -12.81
CA ASN A 119 17.07 -3.69 -14.10
C ASN A 119 18.15 -4.76 -14.05
N LEU A 120 18.74 -5.03 -12.88
CA LEU A 120 19.95 -5.85 -12.76
C LEU A 120 19.73 -7.20 -12.08
N ILE A 121 18.77 -7.31 -11.16
CA ILE A 121 18.46 -8.56 -10.47
C ILE A 121 17.90 -9.57 -11.47
N ASP A 122 18.42 -10.77 -11.40
CA ASP A 122 17.91 -11.91 -12.15
C ASP A 122 16.51 -12.28 -11.61
N LYS A 123 15.54 -12.41 -12.52
CA LYS A 123 14.14 -12.72 -12.17
C LYS A 123 13.97 -13.98 -11.33
N ASP A 124 14.92 -14.92 -11.42
CA ASP A 124 14.93 -16.19 -10.68
C ASP A 124 15.87 -16.17 -9.46
N LYS A 125 16.47 -15.01 -9.15
CA LYS A 125 17.42 -14.84 -8.03
C LYS A 125 16.99 -13.77 -7.05
N ILE A 126 15.68 -13.65 -6.80
CA ILE A 126 15.13 -12.72 -5.80
C ILE A 126 15.23 -13.34 -4.41
N ARG A 127 15.50 -12.51 -3.41
CA ARG A 127 15.61 -12.91 -2.00
C ARG A 127 14.51 -12.34 -1.13
N SER A 128 14.18 -11.07 -1.34
CA SER A 128 13.09 -10.43 -0.62
C SER A 128 12.46 -9.29 -1.40
N MET A 129 11.21 -9.02 -1.09
CA MET A 129 10.46 -7.88 -1.57
C MET A 129 9.69 -7.25 -0.42
N ASN A 130 9.74 -5.93 -0.33
CA ASN A 130 8.82 -5.15 0.50
C ASN A 130 7.77 -4.54 -0.43
N ILE A 131 6.53 -4.86 -0.18
CA ILE A 131 5.40 -4.44 -0.99
C ILE A 131 4.35 -3.75 -0.12
N THR A 132 3.67 -2.81 -0.73
CA THR A 132 2.52 -2.12 -0.15
C THR A 132 1.35 -2.34 -1.08
N SER A 133 0.30 -2.98 -0.58
CA SER A 133 -0.98 -3.01 -1.26
C SER A 133 -1.69 -1.69 -1.03
N ILE A 134 -1.99 -0.97 -2.12
CA ILE A 134 -2.72 0.28 -2.06
C ILE A 134 -4.19 -0.03 -2.24
N GLU A 135 -4.92 0.06 -1.15
CA GLU A 135 -6.37 -0.05 -1.06
C GLU A 135 -6.85 0.98 -0.04
N ASP A 136 -8.13 1.01 0.32
CA ASP A 136 -8.61 1.85 1.44
C ASP A 136 -7.93 1.47 2.76
N VAL A 137 -7.52 0.20 2.90
CA VAL A 137 -6.64 -0.27 3.95
C VAL A 137 -5.28 -0.57 3.33
N ILE A 138 -4.27 0.18 3.76
CA ILE A 138 -2.90 -0.03 3.31
C ILE A 138 -2.32 -1.23 4.05
N VAL A 139 -1.91 -2.24 3.30
CA VAL A 139 -1.23 -3.41 3.85
C VAL A 139 0.22 -3.42 3.37
N SER A 140 1.15 -3.22 4.30
CA SER A 140 2.58 -3.38 4.02
C SER A 140 3.02 -4.78 4.44
N SER A 141 3.72 -5.47 3.54
CA SER A 141 4.26 -6.80 3.80
C SER A 141 5.70 -6.91 3.33
N GLN A 142 6.50 -7.63 4.10
CA GLN A 142 7.84 -8.04 3.73
C GLN A 142 7.83 -9.54 3.49
N ARG A 143 8.19 -9.95 2.29
CA ARG A 143 8.25 -11.35 1.89
C ARG A 143 9.69 -11.74 1.61
N GLN A 144 10.11 -12.86 2.17
CA GLN A 144 11.48 -13.36 2.05
C GLN A 144 11.48 -14.84 1.70
N SER A 145 12.42 -15.22 0.84
CA SER A 145 12.71 -16.62 0.56
C SER A 145 14.02 -17.06 1.22
N SER A 146 14.07 -18.26 1.76
CA SER A 146 15.29 -18.85 2.34
C SER A 146 16.35 -19.16 1.28
N ILE A 147 15.95 -19.31 0.02
CA ILE A 147 16.81 -19.50 -1.15
C ILE A 147 16.50 -18.43 -2.20
N TYR A 148 17.26 -18.35 -3.29
CA TYR A 148 16.87 -17.54 -4.45
C TYR A 148 15.60 -18.11 -5.09
N ALA A 149 14.68 -17.23 -5.45
CA ALA A 149 13.39 -17.61 -5.96
C ALA A 149 12.94 -16.68 -7.10
N SER A 150 12.06 -17.18 -7.96
CA SER A 150 11.37 -16.37 -8.96
C SER A 150 10.32 -15.47 -8.33
N GLN A 151 9.92 -14.43 -9.06
CA GLN A 151 8.94 -13.46 -8.61
C GLN A 151 7.60 -14.10 -8.24
N ASP A 152 7.20 -15.18 -8.91
CA ASP A 152 5.90 -15.84 -8.73
C ASP A 152 5.71 -16.42 -7.31
N ILE A 153 6.81 -16.81 -6.65
CA ILE A 153 6.77 -17.33 -5.26
C ILE A 153 6.38 -16.25 -4.25
N PHE A 154 6.54 -14.97 -4.62
CA PHE A 154 6.22 -13.87 -3.72
C PHE A 154 4.75 -13.46 -3.75
N ASP A 155 3.88 -14.19 -4.46
CA ASP A 155 2.41 -13.99 -4.48
C ASP A 155 2.03 -12.51 -4.62
N LEU A 156 2.46 -11.88 -5.70
CA LEU A 156 2.29 -10.46 -5.95
C LEU A 156 1.00 -10.19 -6.72
N ASP A 157 0.17 -9.31 -6.22
CA ASP A 157 -0.86 -8.67 -7.04
C ASP A 157 -0.28 -7.42 -7.71
N THR A 158 0.24 -7.61 -8.91
CA THR A 158 0.92 -6.54 -9.68
C THR A 158 0.00 -5.37 -10.09
N ARG A 159 -1.30 -5.46 -9.79
CA ARG A 159 -2.30 -4.43 -10.13
C ARG A 159 -2.50 -3.43 -9.00
N LYS A 160 -2.27 -3.84 -7.74
CA LYS A 160 -2.48 -3.02 -6.56
C LYS A 160 -1.24 -2.89 -5.67
N ASN A 161 -0.22 -3.71 -5.90
CA ASN A 161 0.99 -3.69 -5.09
C ASN A 161 1.97 -2.62 -5.61
N LEU A 162 2.47 -1.83 -4.67
CA LEU A 162 3.57 -0.90 -4.89
C LEU A 162 4.85 -1.53 -4.32
N LEU A 163 5.86 -1.72 -5.16
CA LEU A 163 7.14 -2.25 -4.71
C LEU A 163 7.94 -1.15 -4.01
N GLN A 164 8.26 -1.36 -2.73
CA GLN A 164 9.06 -0.44 -1.92
C GLN A 164 10.53 -0.83 -1.93
N SER A 165 10.80 -2.12 -1.96
CA SER A 165 12.17 -2.61 -2.11
C SER A 165 12.22 -4.00 -2.76
N VAL A 166 13.32 -4.29 -3.41
CA VAL A 166 13.66 -5.62 -3.90
C VAL A 166 15.12 -5.94 -3.59
N SER A 167 15.39 -7.18 -3.21
CA SER A 167 16.75 -7.66 -3.01
C SER A 167 16.98 -8.99 -3.73
N GLY A 168 18.20 -9.18 -4.21
CA GLY A 168 18.57 -10.39 -4.94
C GLY A 168 19.97 -10.33 -5.53
N ALA A 169 20.33 -11.38 -6.27
CA ALA A 169 21.58 -11.43 -7.01
C ALA A 169 21.37 -10.95 -8.45
N PRO A 170 22.29 -10.18 -9.00
CA PRO A 170 22.22 -9.77 -10.41
C PRO A 170 22.53 -10.96 -11.34
N SER A 171 22.10 -10.85 -12.60
CA SER A 171 22.41 -11.83 -13.65
C SER A 171 23.91 -11.92 -13.93
N GLN A 172 24.65 -10.82 -13.71
CA GLN A 172 26.11 -10.74 -13.92
C GLN A 172 26.82 -10.48 -12.59
N GLU A 173 27.55 -11.46 -12.07
CA GLU A 173 28.31 -11.36 -10.81
C GLU A 173 29.43 -10.30 -10.84
N SER A 174 29.92 -9.93 -12.01
CA SER A 174 30.91 -8.85 -12.19
C SER A 174 30.41 -7.49 -11.73
N VAL A 175 29.09 -7.31 -11.70
CA VAL A 175 28.43 -6.05 -11.34
C VAL A 175 28.28 -5.91 -9.83
N ALA A 176 27.77 -6.95 -9.20
CA ALA A 176 27.61 -7.10 -7.77
C ALA A 176 27.37 -8.57 -7.43
N THR A 177 27.62 -8.95 -6.19
CA THR A 177 27.24 -10.28 -5.68
C THR A 177 25.83 -10.27 -5.10
N PHE A 178 25.38 -9.10 -4.64
CA PHE A 178 24.05 -8.89 -4.06
C PHE A 178 23.64 -7.42 -4.17
N LEU A 179 22.37 -7.19 -4.46
CA LEU A 179 21.76 -5.86 -4.59
C LEU A 179 20.55 -5.73 -3.69
N VAL A 180 20.38 -4.55 -3.09
CA VAL A 180 19.12 -4.13 -2.44
C VAL A 180 18.75 -2.77 -3.01
N GLY A 181 17.58 -2.69 -3.62
CA GLY A 181 17.06 -1.47 -4.23
C GLY A 181 15.91 -0.89 -3.41
N THR A 182 16.08 0.38 -3.00
CA THR A 182 15.08 1.26 -2.39
C THR A 182 15.22 2.65 -3.02
N ASP A 183 15.10 3.72 -2.25
CA ASP A 183 15.60 5.06 -2.65
C ASP A 183 17.12 5.05 -2.84
N SER A 184 17.83 4.19 -2.10
CA SER A 184 19.24 3.91 -2.28
C SER A 184 19.45 2.57 -2.99
N LEU A 185 20.57 2.44 -3.67
CA LEU A 185 21.11 1.16 -4.09
C LEU A 185 22.15 0.71 -3.08
N VAL A 186 21.90 -0.40 -2.39
CA VAL A 186 22.94 -1.10 -1.64
C VAL A 186 23.50 -2.20 -2.52
N ALA A 187 24.79 -2.12 -2.81
CA ALA A 187 25.48 -3.07 -3.68
C ALA A 187 26.68 -3.68 -2.94
N SER A 188 26.70 -5.01 -2.86
CA SER A 188 27.84 -5.79 -2.36
C SER A 188 28.66 -6.25 -3.55
N ARG A 189 29.94 -5.90 -3.60
CA ARG A 189 30.85 -6.22 -4.72
C ARG A 189 32.27 -6.52 -4.22
N LYS A 190 32.96 -7.45 -4.86
CA LYS A 190 34.41 -7.64 -4.68
C LYS A 190 35.14 -6.57 -5.50
N MET A 191 35.52 -5.47 -4.88
CA MET A 191 36.18 -4.35 -5.57
C MET A 191 37.15 -3.60 -4.66
N SER A 192 38.09 -2.88 -5.27
CA SER A 192 38.81 -1.81 -4.57
C SER A 192 37.90 -0.60 -4.44
N ILE A 193 37.98 0.15 -3.35
CA ILE A 193 37.26 1.42 -3.19
C ILE A 193 37.66 2.45 -4.27
N THR A 194 38.84 2.30 -4.86
CA THR A 194 39.31 3.16 -5.97
C THR A 194 38.48 2.99 -7.24
N ASP A 195 37.79 1.85 -7.41
CA ASP A 195 36.99 1.52 -8.60
C ASP A 195 35.54 2.01 -8.48
N ILE A 196 35.28 2.84 -7.47
CA ILE A 196 33.92 3.34 -7.15
C ILE A 196 33.32 4.20 -8.27
N LYS A 197 34.17 4.91 -9.02
CA LYS A 197 33.75 5.73 -10.17
C LYS A 197 33.06 4.89 -11.25
N GLU A 198 33.66 3.78 -11.60
CA GLU A 198 33.11 2.84 -12.61
C GLU A 198 31.81 2.22 -12.12
N SER A 199 31.74 1.88 -10.84
CA SER A 199 30.52 1.33 -10.23
C SER A 199 29.38 2.34 -10.26
N ILE A 200 29.62 3.59 -9.88
CA ILE A 200 28.58 4.67 -9.92
C ILE A 200 28.12 4.89 -11.36
N ASP A 201 29.06 4.93 -12.32
CA ASP A 201 28.75 5.13 -13.73
C ASP A 201 27.88 4.01 -14.29
N TYR A 202 28.22 2.76 -13.96
CA TYR A 202 27.48 1.59 -14.34
C TYR A 202 26.05 1.61 -13.78
N TYR A 203 25.89 1.84 -12.46
CA TYR A 203 24.58 1.89 -11.84
C TYR A 203 23.72 3.06 -12.33
N PHE A 204 24.35 4.21 -12.60
CA PHE A 204 23.64 5.33 -13.20
C PHE A 204 23.21 5.08 -14.65
N SER A 205 24.02 4.38 -15.40
CA SER A 205 23.66 3.93 -16.77
C SER A 205 22.52 2.92 -16.71
N SER A 206 22.56 1.97 -15.78
CA SER A 206 21.49 1.00 -15.53
C SER A 206 20.18 1.67 -15.08
N TYR A 207 20.24 2.72 -14.26
CA TYR A 207 19.05 3.50 -13.86
C TYR A 207 18.28 4.08 -15.04
N LYS A 208 18.97 4.39 -16.16
CA LYS A 208 18.35 4.96 -17.37
C LYS A 208 17.69 3.94 -18.27
N LYS A 209 17.96 2.67 -18.06
CA LYS A 209 17.39 1.57 -18.84
C LYS A 209 15.98 1.22 -18.38
N ASP A 210 15.29 0.47 -19.20
CA ASP A 210 13.95 -0.07 -18.94
C ASP A 210 13.92 -1.60 -19.02
N ASP A 211 15.10 -2.25 -18.83
CA ASP A 211 15.26 -3.71 -18.86
C ASP A 211 14.38 -4.41 -17.81
N TYR A 212 14.05 -3.70 -16.70
CA TYR A 212 13.13 -4.19 -15.68
C TYR A 212 11.76 -4.64 -16.23
N LYS A 213 11.33 -4.07 -17.36
CA LYS A 213 10.06 -4.45 -18.01
C LYS A 213 10.11 -5.89 -18.52
N ASN A 214 11.27 -6.33 -19.00
CA ASN A 214 11.51 -7.70 -19.47
C ASN A 214 11.87 -8.64 -18.32
N ASN A 215 12.31 -8.10 -17.18
CA ASN A 215 12.68 -8.85 -15.99
C ASN A 215 11.48 -9.12 -15.04
N GLY A 216 10.24 -8.98 -15.53
CA GLY A 216 9.03 -9.24 -14.72
C GLY A 216 8.54 -8.04 -13.89
N PHE A 217 9.20 -6.89 -13.96
CA PHE A 217 8.85 -5.69 -13.18
C PHE A 217 8.13 -4.61 -14.01
N SER A 218 7.53 -4.95 -15.16
CA SER A 218 6.77 -4.00 -16.00
C SER A 218 5.63 -3.30 -15.25
N TRP A 219 5.08 -3.94 -14.24
CA TRP A 219 4.01 -3.42 -13.40
C TRP A 219 4.42 -2.23 -12.52
N LEU A 220 5.72 -1.97 -12.34
CA LEU A 220 6.20 -0.76 -11.66
C LEU A 220 5.72 0.53 -12.34
N ASP A 221 5.38 0.47 -13.62
CA ASP A 221 4.86 1.61 -14.37
C ASP A 221 3.35 1.82 -14.18
N ASN A 222 2.64 0.90 -13.53
CA ASN A 222 1.18 1.00 -13.34
C ASN A 222 0.80 2.11 -12.36
N ILE A 223 1.64 2.34 -11.36
CA ILE A 223 1.42 3.32 -10.29
C ILE A 223 2.71 4.12 -10.09
N LEU A 224 2.71 5.38 -10.49
CA LEU A 224 3.89 6.24 -10.50
C LEU A 224 3.78 7.39 -9.50
N GLU A 225 4.81 7.60 -8.69
CA GLU A 225 4.85 8.75 -7.79
C GLU A 225 4.87 10.07 -8.57
N VAL A 226 3.95 10.97 -8.25
CA VAL A 226 3.94 12.34 -8.77
C VAL A 226 5.12 13.11 -8.18
N ARG A 227 5.97 13.70 -9.03
CA ARG A 227 7.19 14.41 -8.60
C ARG A 227 7.14 15.92 -8.84
N GLU A 228 6.30 16.35 -9.76
CA GLU A 228 6.16 17.75 -10.14
C GLU A 228 5.53 18.57 -9.01
N LYS A 229 6.22 19.63 -8.56
CA LYS A 229 5.77 20.45 -7.43
C LYS A 229 4.43 21.13 -7.69
N ASN A 230 4.24 21.67 -8.92
CA ASN A 230 3.00 22.35 -9.30
C ASN A 230 1.84 21.37 -9.25
N LEU A 231 1.99 20.20 -9.87
CA LEU A 231 0.95 19.17 -9.86
C LEU A 231 0.63 18.69 -8.43
N LYS A 232 1.65 18.49 -7.57
CA LYS A 232 1.41 18.17 -6.15
C LYS A 232 0.59 19.27 -5.45
N SER A 233 0.89 20.53 -5.73
CA SER A 233 0.15 21.66 -5.16
C SER A 233 -1.30 21.69 -5.67
N ASP A 234 -1.50 21.42 -6.95
CA ASP A 234 -2.84 21.36 -7.53
C ASP A 234 -3.67 20.21 -6.94
N LEU A 235 -3.07 19.04 -6.77
CA LEU A 235 -3.70 17.88 -6.13
C LEU A 235 -4.00 18.13 -4.64
N ASP A 236 -3.10 18.81 -3.91
CA ASP A 236 -3.35 19.24 -2.53
C ASP A 236 -4.52 20.25 -2.46
N ASN A 237 -4.64 21.13 -3.47
CA ASN A 237 -5.76 22.05 -3.59
C ASN A 237 -7.09 21.30 -3.83
N GLN A 238 -7.07 20.29 -4.71
CA GLN A 238 -8.25 19.47 -4.95
C GLN A 238 -8.65 18.65 -3.71
N LEU A 239 -7.67 18.07 -2.99
CA LEU A 239 -7.92 17.40 -1.71
C LEU A 239 -8.66 18.32 -0.72
N TYR A 240 -8.23 19.57 -0.62
CA TYR A 240 -8.90 20.56 0.23
C TYR A 240 -10.35 20.80 -0.22
N LEU A 241 -10.60 20.98 -1.52
CA LEU A 241 -11.94 21.19 -2.07
C LEU A 241 -12.85 19.99 -1.78
N GLU A 242 -12.38 18.77 -2.01
CA GLU A 242 -13.15 17.55 -1.75
C GLU A 242 -13.51 17.42 -0.25
N ILE A 243 -12.57 17.70 0.64
CA ILE A 243 -12.84 17.70 2.09
C ILE A 243 -13.88 18.75 2.46
N THR A 244 -13.83 19.95 1.87
CA THR A 244 -14.80 21.00 2.17
C THR A 244 -16.21 20.71 1.65
N THR A 245 -16.32 19.88 0.61
CA THR A 245 -17.61 19.40 0.08
C THR A 245 -18.15 18.16 0.77
N GLY A 246 -17.41 17.62 1.76
CA GLY A 246 -17.84 16.47 2.54
C GLY A 246 -17.36 15.11 2.01
N ASN A 247 -16.49 15.10 1.00
CA ASN A 247 -15.83 13.89 0.52
C ASN A 247 -14.51 13.70 1.27
N TYR A 248 -14.56 12.91 2.35
CA TYR A 248 -13.45 12.79 3.29
C TYR A 248 -12.51 11.64 2.94
N PRO A 249 -11.18 11.86 3.06
CA PRO A 249 -10.20 10.79 2.96
C PRO A 249 -10.31 9.84 4.16
N THR A 250 -9.90 8.59 3.96
CA THR A 250 -9.70 7.64 5.03
C THR A 250 -8.40 7.96 5.78
N ILE A 251 -8.41 7.91 7.11
CA ILE A 251 -7.21 8.01 7.94
C ILE A 251 -6.83 6.61 8.39
N ALA A 252 -5.62 6.18 8.05
CA ALA A 252 -5.10 4.88 8.43
C ALA A 252 -3.61 4.97 8.85
N PRO A 253 -3.15 4.10 9.76
CA PRO A 253 -1.74 3.98 10.06
C PRO A 253 -0.90 3.67 8.81
N ASN A 254 0.23 4.34 8.65
CA ASN A 254 1.11 4.19 7.49
C ASN A 254 2.40 3.40 7.81
N THR A 255 2.41 2.66 8.90
CA THR A 255 3.54 1.83 9.35
C THR A 255 3.03 0.54 9.96
N LEU A 256 3.90 -0.46 10.02
CA LEU A 256 3.63 -1.70 10.74
C LEU A 256 3.51 -1.41 12.24
N LEU A 257 2.47 -1.93 12.85
CA LEU A 257 2.14 -1.74 14.26
C LEU A 257 2.00 -3.11 14.93
N ASP A 258 2.34 -3.16 16.20
CA ASP A 258 2.07 -4.29 17.08
C ASP A 258 0.66 -4.15 17.66
N TRP A 259 -0.33 -4.63 16.91
CA TRP A 259 -1.75 -4.48 17.24
C TRP A 259 -2.15 -5.14 18.56
N GLU A 260 -1.43 -6.15 19.04
CA GLU A 260 -1.73 -6.84 20.29
C GLU A 260 -1.52 -5.91 21.50
N ASN A 261 -0.53 -5.01 21.38
CA ASN A 261 -0.11 -4.11 22.43
C ASN A 261 -0.63 -2.67 22.29
N ILE A 262 -1.46 -2.36 21.28
CA ILE A 262 -2.04 -1.02 21.09
C ILE A 262 -3.28 -0.84 21.94
N GLU A 263 -3.35 0.26 22.72
CA GLU A 263 -4.54 0.73 23.41
C GLU A 263 -5.49 1.47 22.46
N GLY A 264 -4.95 2.30 21.58
CA GLY A 264 -5.70 3.06 20.59
C GLY A 264 -4.89 4.13 19.89
N PHE A 265 -5.61 4.94 19.12
CA PHE A 265 -5.08 6.07 18.35
C PHE A 265 -5.66 7.39 18.83
N PHE A 266 -4.87 8.42 18.70
CA PHE A 266 -5.25 9.80 18.94
C PHE A 266 -4.76 10.68 17.78
N LEU A 267 -5.62 11.62 17.35
CA LEU A 267 -5.31 12.61 16.32
C LEU A 267 -5.02 13.96 16.94
N THR A 268 -3.82 14.49 16.72
CA THR A 268 -3.50 15.84 17.21
C THR A 268 -4.19 16.92 16.37
N GLY A 269 -4.38 18.12 16.94
CA GLY A 269 -4.99 19.25 16.23
C GLY A 269 -6.50 19.28 16.23
N THR A 270 -7.16 18.43 17.03
CA THR A 270 -8.62 18.40 17.22
C THR A 270 -9.15 19.53 18.11
N GLY A 271 -8.26 20.23 18.83
CA GLY A 271 -8.66 21.23 19.83
C GLY A 271 -9.17 20.65 21.15
N LYS A 272 -9.33 19.34 21.25
CA LYS A 272 -9.68 18.66 22.51
C LYS A 272 -8.53 18.78 23.52
N ARG A 273 -8.84 19.11 24.77
CA ARG A 273 -7.86 19.23 25.88
C ARG A 273 -7.43 17.85 26.39
N GLU A 274 -8.33 16.89 26.40
CA GLU A 274 -8.07 15.51 26.83
C GLU A 274 -7.79 14.64 25.62
N LYS A 275 -6.80 13.76 25.76
CA LYS A 275 -6.45 12.76 24.75
C LYS A 275 -7.36 11.54 24.95
N GLU A 276 -8.22 11.32 24.00
CA GLU A 276 -9.09 10.15 23.97
C GLU A 276 -8.52 9.18 22.92
N PHE A 277 -8.06 8.02 23.37
CA PHE A 277 -7.56 6.97 22.51
C PHE A 277 -8.67 6.02 22.09
N SER A 278 -8.79 5.77 20.80
CA SER A 278 -9.75 4.84 20.22
C SER A 278 -9.06 3.89 19.27
N ILE A 279 -9.43 2.62 19.28
CA ILE A 279 -8.94 1.62 18.31
C ILE A 279 -9.39 1.99 16.89
N GLU A 280 -10.61 2.51 16.76
CA GLU A 280 -11.13 2.95 15.46
C GLU A 280 -10.85 4.44 15.24
N ILE A 281 -10.38 4.77 14.05
CA ILE A 281 -10.13 6.14 13.62
C ILE A 281 -11.33 6.61 12.80
N ASP A 282 -12.20 7.42 13.40
CA ASP A 282 -13.34 8.03 12.68
C ASP A 282 -12.88 9.24 11.87
N SER A 283 -12.60 8.97 10.59
CA SER A 283 -12.19 10.00 9.62
C SER A 283 -13.27 11.06 9.42
N ASN A 284 -14.56 10.65 9.41
CA ASN A 284 -15.68 11.56 9.17
C ASN A 284 -15.84 12.52 10.36
N ALA A 285 -15.80 12.01 11.59
CA ALA A 285 -15.84 12.86 12.78
C ALA A 285 -14.68 13.86 12.80
N TYR A 286 -13.47 13.42 12.43
CA TYR A 286 -12.30 14.30 12.37
C TYR A 286 -12.49 15.43 11.36
N PHE A 287 -12.81 15.11 10.10
CA PHE A 287 -12.89 16.11 9.03
C PHE A 287 -14.13 17.01 9.13
N SER A 288 -15.23 16.55 9.72
CA SER A 288 -16.40 17.40 9.98
C SER A 288 -16.12 18.53 10.98
N THR A 289 -15.15 18.33 11.89
CA THR A 289 -14.78 19.33 12.90
C THR A 289 -13.65 20.26 12.46
N ILE A 290 -12.79 19.82 11.53
CA ILE A 290 -11.58 20.55 11.11
C ILE A 290 -11.77 21.08 9.70
N GLY A 291 -11.65 22.36 9.48
CA GLY A 291 -11.49 22.89 8.12
C GLY A 291 -12.43 23.98 7.68
N LYS A 292 -13.52 24.20 8.39
CA LYS A 292 -14.53 25.18 7.97
C LYS A 292 -14.04 26.65 7.91
N ASN A 293 -12.87 26.96 8.54
CA ASN A 293 -12.38 28.35 8.68
C ASN A 293 -10.90 28.53 8.32
N LYS A 294 -10.25 27.62 7.60
CA LYS A 294 -8.84 27.74 7.24
C LYS A 294 -8.68 27.97 5.73
N SER A 295 -7.70 28.79 5.35
CA SER A 295 -7.26 28.84 3.95
C SER A 295 -6.66 27.50 3.52
N ASN A 296 -6.73 27.17 2.23
CA ASN A 296 -6.21 25.93 1.69
C ASN A 296 -4.76 25.63 2.12
N SER A 297 -3.83 26.56 1.91
CA SER A 297 -2.41 26.37 2.28
C SER A 297 -2.21 26.13 3.78
N SER A 298 -2.97 26.83 4.62
CA SER A 298 -2.96 26.67 6.07
C SER A 298 -3.55 25.29 6.49
N PHE A 299 -4.58 24.83 5.80
CA PHE A 299 -5.21 23.54 6.04
C PHE A 299 -4.24 22.39 5.71
N ILE A 300 -3.69 22.35 4.49
CA ILE A 300 -2.72 21.32 4.08
C ILE A 300 -1.47 21.34 4.97
N SER A 301 -0.99 22.53 5.33
CA SER A 301 0.13 22.66 6.28
C SER A 301 -0.23 22.08 7.65
N SER A 302 -1.46 22.24 8.11
CA SER A 302 -1.92 21.66 9.37
C SER A 302 -1.98 20.13 9.31
N LEU A 303 -2.42 19.53 8.20
CA LEU A 303 -2.39 18.09 8.00
C LEU A 303 -0.95 17.52 8.03
N LYS A 304 0.00 18.24 7.44
CA LYS A 304 1.42 17.86 7.45
C LYS A 304 2.07 18.01 8.84
N ARG A 305 1.60 18.92 9.68
CA ARG A 305 2.06 19.16 11.04
C ARG A 305 1.42 18.25 12.08
N ASN A 306 0.10 18.05 11.98
CA ASN A 306 -0.66 17.21 12.90
C ASN A 306 -0.25 15.75 12.77
N LYS A 307 -0.39 14.98 13.85
CA LYS A 307 0.12 13.63 13.98
C LYS A 307 -1.01 12.64 14.29
N LEU A 308 -0.83 11.43 13.76
CA LEU A 308 -1.47 10.24 14.26
C LEU A 308 -0.55 9.65 15.33
N VAL A 309 -1.06 9.48 16.52
CA VAL A 309 -0.33 8.97 17.69
C VAL A 309 -1.01 7.71 18.16
N THR A 310 -0.24 6.69 18.50
CA THR A 310 -0.72 5.47 19.16
C THR A 310 -0.21 5.39 20.58
N LYS A 311 -0.98 4.76 21.49
CA LYS A 311 -0.57 4.44 22.84
C LYS A 311 -0.47 2.93 23.00
N TYR A 312 0.61 2.47 23.65
CA TYR A 312 0.85 1.07 23.95
C TYR A 312 0.39 0.72 25.37
N LYS A 313 -0.29 -0.43 25.52
CA LYS A 313 -0.88 -0.90 26.80
C LYS A 313 0.16 -1.11 27.88
N ASP A 314 1.30 -1.71 27.51
CA ASP A 314 2.27 -2.20 28.50
C ASP A 314 3.21 -1.11 29.04
N THR A 315 3.36 0.00 28.33
CA THR A 315 4.35 1.03 28.66
C THR A 315 3.77 2.41 28.87
N ASP A 316 2.46 2.61 28.68
CA ASP A 316 1.83 3.95 28.59
C ASP A 316 2.52 4.89 27.58
N GLU A 317 3.40 4.33 26.74
CA GLU A 317 4.22 5.08 25.80
C GLU A 317 3.39 5.53 24.60
N GLU A 318 3.42 6.83 24.34
CA GLU A 318 2.85 7.39 23.13
C GLU A 318 3.88 7.40 22.00
N ARG A 319 3.54 6.83 20.85
CA ARG A 319 4.40 6.85 19.65
C ARG A 319 3.72 7.54 18.49
N ILE A 320 4.47 8.39 17.81
CA ILE A 320 4.02 9.03 16.58
C ILE A 320 4.07 7.99 15.45
N VAL A 321 2.91 7.65 14.91
CA VAL A 321 2.75 6.78 13.73
C VAL A 321 3.17 7.53 12.47
N GLY A 322 2.73 8.79 12.33
CA GLY A 322 3.07 9.62 11.18
C GLY A 322 2.43 11.00 11.25
N SER A 323 2.66 11.83 10.23
CA SER A 323 1.84 13.03 10.05
C SER A 323 0.45 12.60 9.60
N LEU A 324 -0.56 13.41 9.94
CA LEU A 324 -1.91 13.12 9.47
C LEU A 324 -1.96 13.04 7.94
N TYR A 325 -1.28 13.95 7.23
CA TYR A 325 -1.17 13.92 5.78
C TYR A 325 -0.58 12.60 5.25
N SER A 326 0.41 12.03 5.95
CA SER A 326 0.99 10.74 5.55
C SER A 326 0.11 9.53 5.87
N SER A 327 -0.89 9.73 6.70
CA SER A 327 -1.88 8.71 7.09
C SER A 327 -3.18 8.79 6.26
N LEU A 328 -3.25 9.71 5.29
CA LEU A 328 -4.42 9.84 4.41
C LEU A 328 -4.35 8.83 3.26
N ILE A 329 -5.52 8.27 2.94
CA ILE A 329 -5.78 7.50 1.73
C ILE A 329 -6.92 8.19 0.99
N PHE A 330 -6.67 8.62 -0.23
CA PHE A 330 -7.67 9.35 -1.02
C PHE A 330 -7.47 9.16 -2.52
N GLU A 331 -8.56 8.91 -3.25
CA GLU A 331 -8.57 8.84 -4.72
C GLU A 331 -9.21 10.10 -5.29
N ILE A 332 -8.64 10.62 -6.36
CA ILE A 332 -9.17 11.81 -7.04
C ILE A 332 -8.98 11.72 -8.55
N ASP A 333 -9.96 12.24 -9.29
CA ASP A 333 -9.86 12.50 -10.72
C ASP A 333 -9.44 13.96 -10.94
N TYR A 334 -8.31 14.15 -11.63
CA TYR A 334 -7.82 15.47 -11.98
C TYR A 334 -7.29 15.48 -13.41
N ASN A 335 -7.75 16.43 -14.24
CA ASN A 335 -7.39 16.55 -15.65
C ASN A 335 -7.54 15.23 -16.45
N LYS A 336 -8.64 14.50 -16.23
CA LYS A 336 -8.96 13.22 -16.88
C LYS A 336 -7.96 12.10 -16.56
N GLU A 337 -7.25 12.21 -15.45
CA GLU A 337 -6.32 11.22 -14.94
C GLU A 337 -6.64 10.90 -13.48
N LYS A 338 -6.36 9.67 -13.06
CA LYS A 338 -6.62 9.17 -11.72
C LYS A 338 -5.37 9.33 -10.85
N TYR A 339 -5.54 9.93 -9.68
CA TYR A 339 -4.48 10.09 -8.69
C TYR A 339 -4.90 9.52 -7.35
N ILE A 340 -3.92 9.08 -6.58
CA ILE A 340 -4.11 8.52 -5.24
C ILE A 340 -3.12 9.18 -4.29
N LEU A 341 -3.61 9.64 -3.15
CA LEU A 341 -2.79 10.05 -2.01
C LEU A 341 -2.66 8.86 -1.06
N CYS A 342 -1.45 8.44 -0.80
CA CYS A 342 -1.13 7.49 0.26
C CYS A 342 0.33 7.66 0.69
N TYR A 343 0.68 7.27 1.91
CA TYR A 343 2.04 7.42 2.48
C TYR A 343 2.61 8.85 2.35
N GLY A 344 1.75 9.88 2.33
CA GLY A 344 2.16 11.27 2.19
C GLY A 344 2.69 11.64 0.80
N SER A 345 2.44 10.81 -0.19
CA SER A 345 2.78 11.05 -1.58
C SER A 345 1.57 10.87 -2.49
N TRP A 346 1.50 11.68 -3.53
CA TRP A 346 0.57 11.49 -4.62
C TRP A 346 1.12 10.51 -5.64
N TYR A 347 0.28 9.58 -6.08
CA TYR A 347 0.59 8.61 -7.13
C TYR A 347 -0.38 8.80 -8.29
N LYS A 348 0.13 8.70 -9.50
CA LYS A 348 -0.64 8.71 -10.73
C LYS A 348 -0.84 7.29 -11.21
N ILE A 349 -2.07 6.93 -11.52
CA ILE A 349 -2.38 5.64 -12.16
C ILE A 349 -2.11 5.75 -13.65
N ASN A 350 -1.39 4.78 -14.20
CA ASN A 350 -1.12 4.72 -15.64
C ASN A 350 -2.45 4.63 -16.42
N LYS A 351 -2.63 5.52 -17.39
CA LYS A 351 -3.88 5.63 -18.15
C LYS A 351 -4.24 4.35 -18.92
N LYS A 352 -3.24 3.66 -19.50
CA LYS A 352 -3.48 2.41 -20.22
C LYS A 352 -3.94 1.32 -19.25
N PHE A 353 -3.28 1.20 -18.11
CA PHE A 353 -3.64 0.26 -17.05
C PHE A 353 -5.05 0.56 -16.52
N PHE A 354 -5.35 1.83 -16.18
CA PHE A 354 -6.67 2.26 -15.75
C PHE A 354 -7.75 1.89 -16.76
N ASN A 355 -7.55 2.22 -18.05
CA ASN A 355 -8.52 1.94 -19.11
C ASN A 355 -8.73 0.44 -19.32
N THR A 356 -7.69 -0.38 -19.18
CA THR A 356 -7.81 -1.84 -19.26
C THR A 356 -8.74 -2.36 -18.16
N ILE A 357 -8.50 -1.98 -16.90
CA ILE A 357 -9.35 -2.39 -15.78
C ILE A 357 -10.80 -1.86 -15.98
N LYS A 358 -10.93 -0.57 -16.31
CA LYS A 358 -12.24 0.06 -16.56
C LYS A 358 -13.05 -0.69 -17.62
N THR A 359 -12.45 -1.03 -18.74
CA THR A 359 -13.11 -1.75 -19.83
C THR A 359 -13.57 -3.13 -19.38
N GLU A 360 -12.73 -3.88 -18.68
CA GLU A 360 -13.09 -5.20 -18.15
C GLU A 360 -14.27 -5.13 -17.17
N ILE A 361 -14.29 -4.11 -16.31
CA ILE A 361 -15.38 -3.89 -15.35
C ILE A 361 -16.68 -3.47 -16.05
N ASP A 362 -16.59 -2.59 -17.04
CA ASP A 362 -17.77 -2.13 -17.80
C ASP A 362 -18.36 -3.23 -18.69
N ASN A 363 -17.58 -4.26 -19.04
CA ASN A 363 -18.04 -5.43 -19.79
C ASN A 363 -18.74 -6.49 -18.91
N ILE A 364 -18.77 -6.32 -17.58
CA ILE A 364 -19.52 -7.22 -16.71
C ILE A 364 -21.02 -6.99 -16.95
N VAL A 365 -21.72 -8.07 -17.18
CA VAL A 365 -23.16 -8.04 -17.46
C VAL A 365 -23.92 -7.63 -16.19
N ASP A 366 -24.91 -6.76 -16.34
CA ASP A 366 -25.89 -6.51 -15.29
C ASP A 366 -26.81 -7.74 -15.17
N THR A 367 -27.04 -8.21 -13.94
CA THR A 367 -27.99 -9.32 -13.74
C THR A 367 -29.42 -8.88 -14.01
N MET A 368 -30.20 -9.75 -14.61
CA MET A 368 -31.64 -9.54 -14.78
C MET A 368 -32.40 -10.31 -13.68
N LEU A 369 -33.22 -9.57 -12.96
CA LEU A 369 -34.13 -10.10 -11.95
C LEU A 369 -35.58 -9.70 -12.25
N PRO A 370 -36.58 -10.53 -11.92
CA PRO A 370 -37.98 -10.18 -12.10
C PRO A 370 -38.41 -8.90 -11.40
N ILE A 371 -37.90 -8.71 -10.18
CA ILE A 371 -38.14 -7.51 -9.37
C ILE A 371 -36.81 -7.05 -8.76
N VAL A 372 -36.54 -5.73 -8.86
CA VAL A 372 -35.44 -5.05 -8.16
C VAL A 372 -36.04 -3.92 -7.33
N LEU A 373 -35.88 -4.00 -6.01
CA LEU A 373 -36.33 -2.94 -5.12
C LEU A 373 -35.31 -1.78 -5.12
N LEU A 374 -35.84 -0.56 -4.92
CA LEU A 374 -35.04 0.60 -4.58
C LEU A 374 -34.68 0.54 -3.09
N ALA A 375 -33.47 0.96 -2.74
CA ALA A 375 -33.08 1.09 -1.35
C ALA A 375 -33.42 2.50 -0.83
N SER A 376 -33.94 2.59 0.40
CA SER A 376 -34.19 3.89 1.03
C SER A 376 -32.92 4.45 1.66
N ASN A 377 -32.79 5.79 1.62
CA ASN A 377 -31.68 6.46 2.28
C ASN A 377 -31.72 6.18 3.80
N GLY A 378 -30.60 5.73 4.36
CA GLY A 378 -30.52 5.34 5.79
C GLY A 378 -30.94 3.91 6.10
N GLN A 379 -31.61 3.18 5.20
CA GLN A 379 -31.98 1.78 5.40
C GLN A 379 -30.75 0.91 5.66
N SER A 380 -30.79 -0.01 6.63
CA SER A 380 -29.70 -0.96 6.86
C SER A 380 -29.62 -2.01 5.75
N GLU A 381 -28.44 -2.64 5.56
CA GLU A 381 -28.29 -3.75 4.61
C GLU A 381 -29.23 -4.91 4.93
N GLY A 382 -29.32 -5.31 6.21
CA GLY A 382 -30.20 -6.39 6.63
C GLY A 382 -31.69 -6.09 6.44
N ASP A 383 -32.14 -4.84 6.65
CA ASP A 383 -33.54 -4.47 6.37
C ASP A 383 -33.83 -4.45 4.87
N PHE A 384 -32.88 -4.03 4.07
CA PHE A 384 -32.99 -4.13 2.61
C PHE A 384 -33.07 -5.60 2.17
N ASN A 385 -32.20 -6.49 2.67
CA ASN A 385 -32.17 -7.90 2.33
C ASN A 385 -33.51 -8.59 2.66
N LYS A 386 -34.11 -8.27 3.81
CA LYS A 386 -35.46 -8.78 4.20
C LYS A 386 -36.53 -8.29 3.23
N ALA A 387 -36.56 -6.99 2.94
CA ALA A 387 -37.56 -6.43 2.03
C ALA A 387 -37.38 -6.99 0.60
N PHE A 388 -36.14 -7.12 0.15
CA PHE A 388 -35.84 -7.62 -1.17
C PHE A 388 -36.21 -9.10 -1.32
N SER A 389 -35.89 -9.95 -0.36
CA SER A 389 -36.30 -11.34 -0.38
C SER A 389 -37.82 -11.51 -0.32
N ALA A 390 -38.52 -10.66 0.43
CA ALA A 390 -39.98 -10.69 0.50
C ALA A 390 -40.71 -10.18 -0.76
N SER A 391 -39.99 -9.50 -1.67
CA SER A 391 -40.58 -8.91 -2.90
C SER A 391 -40.95 -9.93 -3.96
N HIS A 392 -40.41 -11.14 -3.91
CA HIS A 392 -40.66 -12.19 -4.90
C HIS A 392 -40.64 -13.59 -4.26
N PRO A 393 -41.61 -14.49 -4.59
CA PRO A 393 -41.72 -15.81 -3.96
C PRO A 393 -40.51 -16.74 -4.24
N ASP A 394 -39.75 -16.46 -5.28
CA ASP A 394 -38.54 -17.21 -5.63
C ASP A 394 -37.23 -16.63 -5.08
N TYR A 395 -37.31 -15.66 -4.14
CA TYR A 395 -36.16 -15.08 -3.44
C TYR A 395 -36.12 -15.58 -1.98
N TYR A 396 -35.01 -16.16 -1.59
CA TYR A 396 -34.81 -16.77 -0.27
C TYR A 396 -33.70 -16.02 0.48
N ILE A 397 -34.03 -15.52 1.67
CA ILE A 397 -33.09 -14.83 2.53
C ILE A 397 -32.14 -15.82 3.19
N LEU A 398 -30.84 -15.53 3.12
CA LEU A 398 -29.77 -16.27 3.79
C LEU A 398 -28.81 -15.32 4.55
N ASP A 399 -29.16 -14.04 4.66
CA ASP A 399 -28.40 -13.03 5.41
C ASP A 399 -28.06 -13.54 6.83
N LYS A 400 -26.77 -13.56 7.18
CA LYS A 400 -26.22 -14.09 8.43
C LYS A 400 -26.35 -15.59 8.66
N GLU A 401 -26.76 -16.34 7.66
CA GLU A 401 -26.77 -17.80 7.74
C GLU A 401 -25.38 -18.35 7.46
N MET A 402 -24.73 -18.80 8.52
CA MET A 402 -23.33 -19.23 8.49
C MET A 402 -23.23 -20.72 8.22
N TYR A 403 -22.48 -21.08 7.18
CA TYR A 403 -22.13 -22.48 6.87
C TYR A 403 -20.84 -22.86 7.61
N HIS A 404 -20.85 -24.01 8.26
CA HIS A 404 -19.71 -24.62 8.92
C HIS A 404 -19.34 -25.92 8.19
N GLY A 405 -18.26 -25.90 7.43
CA GLY A 405 -17.76 -27.09 6.70
C GLY A 405 -16.72 -27.85 7.51
N ASP A 406 -16.73 -29.19 7.43
CA ASP A 406 -15.79 -30.05 8.17
C ASP A 406 -14.33 -29.79 7.81
N SER A 407 -14.05 -29.35 6.58
CA SER A 407 -12.70 -29.08 6.07
C SER A 407 -12.13 -27.72 6.50
N TYR A 408 -12.94 -26.84 7.07
CA TYR A 408 -12.54 -25.46 7.40
C TYR A 408 -12.37 -25.22 8.90
N GLY A 409 -12.35 -26.26 9.70
CA GLY A 409 -12.17 -26.20 11.15
C GLY A 409 -13.31 -25.43 11.83
N ARG A 410 -12.97 -24.44 12.68
CA ARG A 410 -13.95 -23.59 13.37
C ARG A 410 -14.44 -22.39 12.54
N SER A 411 -13.93 -22.23 11.33
CA SER A 411 -14.30 -21.10 10.46
C SER A 411 -15.71 -21.28 9.94
N SER A 412 -16.48 -20.21 9.94
CA SER A 412 -17.82 -20.14 9.38
C SER A 412 -17.84 -19.17 8.21
N VAL A 413 -18.65 -19.45 7.19
CA VAL A 413 -18.76 -18.63 5.99
C VAL A 413 -20.21 -18.29 5.73
N GLU A 414 -20.48 -17.03 5.46
CA GLU A 414 -21.75 -16.57 4.95
C GLU A 414 -21.91 -16.99 3.48
N VAL A 415 -22.98 -17.71 3.19
CA VAL A 415 -23.19 -18.31 1.87
C VAL A 415 -23.53 -17.27 0.81
N ALA A 416 -24.50 -16.43 1.12
CA ALA A 416 -25.00 -15.28 0.35
C ALA A 416 -26.02 -14.55 1.21
N ASP A 417 -26.35 -13.32 0.88
CA ASP A 417 -27.44 -12.60 1.53
C ASP A 417 -28.80 -13.11 1.04
N ILE A 418 -28.91 -13.38 -0.26
CA ILE A 418 -30.14 -13.86 -0.91
C ILE A 418 -29.79 -14.92 -1.94
N VAL A 419 -30.59 -15.96 -2.02
CA VAL A 419 -30.53 -16.97 -3.09
C VAL A 419 -31.83 -16.96 -3.86
N THR A 420 -31.76 -17.09 -5.20
CA THR A 420 -32.93 -17.13 -6.05
C THR A 420 -33.18 -18.55 -6.59
N LYS A 421 -34.40 -18.84 -6.99
CA LYS A 421 -34.78 -20.16 -7.56
C LYS A 421 -34.03 -20.44 -8.87
N ASP A 422 -33.65 -19.41 -9.63
CA ASP A 422 -32.81 -19.51 -10.83
C ASP A 422 -31.31 -19.57 -10.51
N LYS A 423 -30.96 -19.93 -9.26
CA LYS A 423 -29.61 -20.29 -8.78
C LYS A 423 -28.61 -19.10 -8.77
N LYS A 424 -29.09 -17.91 -8.51
CA LYS A 424 -28.24 -16.75 -8.25
C LYS A 424 -27.96 -16.64 -6.76
N LEU A 425 -26.68 -16.50 -6.40
CA LEU A 425 -26.22 -16.21 -5.04
C LEU A 425 -25.88 -14.72 -5.00
N ILE A 426 -26.71 -13.94 -4.34
CA ILE A 426 -26.64 -12.48 -4.31
C ILE A 426 -25.99 -12.05 -3.01
N HIS A 427 -24.86 -11.37 -3.11
CA HIS A 427 -24.19 -10.68 -2.02
C HIS A 427 -24.49 -9.20 -2.13
N VAL A 428 -24.91 -8.57 -1.03
CA VAL A 428 -25.42 -7.20 -1.01
C VAL A 428 -24.52 -6.31 -0.18
N LYS A 429 -24.14 -5.13 -0.69
CA LYS A 429 -23.40 -4.14 0.07
C LYS A 429 -23.77 -2.72 -0.32
N LYS A 430 -23.73 -1.80 0.66
CA LYS A 430 -23.81 -0.38 0.39
C LYS A 430 -22.53 0.09 -0.28
N GLY A 431 -22.67 0.83 -1.37
CA GLY A 431 -21.58 1.53 -2.02
C GLY A 431 -20.94 2.57 -1.10
N GLY A 432 -19.85 3.16 -1.54
CA GLY A 432 -19.12 4.19 -0.82
C GLY A 432 -17.62 3.94 -0.81
N SER A 433 -17.07 3.31 0.23
CA SER A 433 -15.63 3.08 0.31
C SER A 433 -15.18 1.79 -0.38
N SER A 434 -13.93 1.76 -0.88
CA SER A 434 -13.35 0.56 -1.50
C SER A 434 -13.25 -0.61 -0.52
N SER A 435 -13.07 -0.37 0.78
CA SER A 435 -12.96 -1.47 1.76
C SER A 435 -14.26 -2.25 1.89
N LYS A 436 -15.41 -1.57 1.92
CA LYS A 436 -16.73 -2.23 1.97
C LYS A 436 -16.99 -3.07 0.72
N LEU A 437 -16.67 -2.53 -0.45
CA LEU A 437 -16.84 -3.22 -1.72
C LEU A 437 -15.82 -4.36 -1.89
N SER A 438 -14.60 -4.20 -1.41
CA SER A 438 -13.60 -5.28 -1.39
C SER A 438 -14.07 -6.46 -0.55
N HIS A 439 -14.73 -6.19 0.59
CA HIS A 439 -15.32 -7.24 1.42
C HIS A 439 -16.44 -7.99 0.67
N LEU A 440 -17.32 -7.27 -0.04
CA LEU A 440 -18.37 -7.84 -0.89
C LEU A 440 -17.78 -8.83 -1.91
N PHE A 441 -16.74 -8.41 -2.65
CA PHE A 441 -16.13 -9.24 -3.68
C PHE A 441 -15.43 -10.47 -3.09
N SER A 442 -14.79 -10.31 -1.93
CA SER A 442 -14.15 -11.42 -1.21
C SER A 442 -15.20 -12.43 -0.70
N GLN A 443 -16.32 -11.98 -0.14
CA GLN A 443 -17.41 -12.85 0.30
C GLN A 443 -17.91 -13.74 -0.86
N GLY A 444 -18.18 -13.15 -2.03
CA GLY A 444 -18.62 -13.91 -3.19
C GLY A 444 -17.61 -14.95 -3.66
N VAL A 445 -16.31 -14.62 -3.65
CA VAL A 445 -15.26 -15.58 -4.04
C VAL A 445 -15.12 -16.71 -3.02
N VAL A 446 -15.11 -16.39 -1.72
CA VAL A 446 -15.00 -17.39 -0.65
C VAL A 446 -16.20 -18.33 -0.68
N SER A 447 -17.42 -17.81 -0.80
CA SER A 447 -18.64 -18.58 -0.96
C SER A 447 -18.57 -19.52 -2.17
N ALA A 448 -18.18 -19.00 -3.34
CA ALA A 448 -18.01 -19.78 -4.56
C ALA A 448 -16.95 -20.89 -4.41
N THR A 449 -15.83 -20.58 -3.76
CA THR A 449 -14.75 -21.56 -3.53
C THR A 449 -15.25 -22.75 -2.72
N ILE A 450 -15.97 -22.49 -1.62
CA ILE A 450 -16.52 -23.55 -0.78
C ILE A 450 -17.61 -24.33 -1.51
N LEU A 451 -18.48 -23.62 -2.23
CA LEU A 451 -19.57 -24.24 -3.00
C LEU A 451 -19.03 -25.18 -4.10
N ALA A 452 -17.88 -24.85 -4.69
CA ALA A 452 -17.19 -25.68 -5.66
C ALA A 452 -16.58 -26.96 -5.06
N GLN A 453 -16.17 -26.91 -3.80
CA GLN A 453 -15.40 -27.97 -3.13
C GLN A 453 -16.24 -28.83 -2.18
N ASP A 454 -17.32 -28.29 -1.61
CA ASP A 454 -18.11 -28.96 -0.58
C ASP A 454 -19.58 -29.08 -0.96
N ILE A 455 -19.96 -30.30 -1.33
CA ILE A 455 -21.34 -30.63 -1.70
C ILE A 455 -22.35 -30.46 -0.53
N LYS A 456 -21.86 -30.47 0.73
CA LYS A 456 -22.71 -30.26 1.91
C LYS A 456 -23.22 -28.81 1.95
N MET A 457 -22.50 -27.84 1.37
CA MET A 457 -22.98 -26.48 1.26
C MET A 457 -24.23 -26.36 0.38
N LYS A 458 -24.35 -27.14 -0.71
CA LYS A 458 -25.58 -27.20 -1.52
C LYS A 458 -26.77 -27.76 -0.72
N LYS A 459 -26.53 -28.78 0.13
CA LYS A 459 -27.55 -29.31 1.05
C LYS A 459 -27.97 -28.27 2.09
N PHE A 460 -27.02 -27.53 2.63
CA PHE A 460 -27.29 -26.46 3.59
C PHE A 460 -28.16 -25.37 2.98
N ILE A 461 -27.86 -24.89 1.77
CA ILE A 461 -28.65 -23.89 1.05
C ILE A 461 -30.10 -24.41 0.88
N ASN A 462 -30.28 -25.61 0.33
CA ASN A 462 -31.60 -26.19 0.14
C ASN A 462 -32.38 -26.31 1.45
N LYS A 463 -31.73 -26.72 2.54
CA LYS A 463 -32.34 -26.81 3.86
C LYS A 463 -32.82 -25.45 4.37
N LYS A 464 -31.99 -24.42 4.21
CA LYS A 464 -32.32 -23.06 4.67
C LYS A 464 -33.42 -22.40 3.83
N CYS A 465 -33.44 -22.65 2.54
CA CYS A 465 -34.49 -22.17 1.65
C CYS A 465 -35.80 -22.95 1.78
N GLY A 466 -35.84 -24.08 2.50
CA GLY A 466 -37.03 -24.93 2.65
C GLY A 466 -37.47 -25.66 1.38
N CYS A 467 -36.68 -25.61 0.31
CA CYS A 467 -36.96 -26.24 -0.97
C CYS A 467 -35.67 -26.63 -1.71
N LYS A 468 -35.79 -27.48 -2.73
CA LYS A 468 -34.67 -27.92 -3.55
C LYS A 468 -34.40 -26.90 -4.64
N ILE A 469 -33.45 -25.99 -4.40
CA ILE A 469 -32.95 -25.00 -5.37
C ILE A 469 -31.77 -25.59 -6.14
N LEU A 470 -30.79 -26.17 -5.44
CA LEU A 470 -29.57 -26.71 -6.03
C LEU A 470 -29.59 -28.23 -6.07
N ASN A 471 -29.30 -28.80 -7.24
CA ASN A 471 -29.02 -30.22 -7.35
C ASN A 471 -27.59 -30.51 -6.91
N LEU A 472 -27.34 -31.65 -6.30
CA LEU A 472 -26.00 -32.00 -5.81
C LEU A 472 -25.01 -32.26 -6.95
N SER A 473 -25.53 -32.67 -8.13
CA SER A 473 -24.72 -32.89 -9.35
C SER A 473 -24.53 -31.66 -10.21
N GLU A 474 -25.07 -30.49 -9.81
CA GLU A 474 -24.90 -29.28 -10.58
C GLU A 474 -23.44 -28.85 -10.69
N THR A 475 -23.09 -28.42 -11.89
CA THR A 475 -21.75 -27.84 -12.17
C THR A 475 -21.74 -26.36 -11.86
N ASN A 476 -20.56 -25.80 -11.63
CA ASN A 476 -20.41 -24.39 -11.23
C ASN A 476 -20.93 -23.42 -12.30
N ASN A 477 -20.90 -23.79 -13.58
CA ASN A 477 -21.40 -22.98 -14.70
C ASN A 477 -22.92 -22.81 -14.74
N GLU A 478 -23.66 -23.55 -13.90
CA GLU A 478 -25.11 -23.40 -13.74
C GLU A 478 -25.46 -22.40 -12.64
N LEU A 479 -24.45 -21.96 -11.85
CA LEU A 479 -24.60 -21.08 -10.72
C LEU A 479 -24.06 -19.68 -11.06
N GLU A 480 -24.68 -18.63 -10.51
CA GLU A 480 -24.29 -17.26 -10.74
C GLU A 480 -24.02 -16.54 -9.41
N ILE A 481 -22.85 -15.94 -9.28
CA ILE A 481 -22.50 -15.06 -8.17
C ILE A 481 -22.84 -13.61 -8.57
N VAL A 482 -23.69 -12.98 -7.80
CA VAL A 482 -24.20 -11.63 -8.06
C VAL A 482 -23.69 -10.66 -7.01
N PHE A 483 -22.99 -9.62 -7.44
CA PHE A 483 -22.56 -8.53 -6.58
C PHE A 483 -23.56 -7.39 -6.63
N ALA A 484 -24.41 -7.25 -5.60
CA ALA A 484 -25.44 -6.23 -5.50
C ALA A 484 -24.90 -5.00 -4.75
N ILE A 485 -24.89 -3.85 -5.41
CA ILE A 485 -24.33 -2.60 -4.89
C ILE A 485 -25.43 -1.55 -4.77
N LEU A 486 -25.70 -1.13 -3.53
CA LEU A 486 -26.65 -0.05 -3.21
C LEU A 486 -25.91 1.30 -3.25
N ASP A 487 -26.16 2.14 -4.25
CA ASP A 487 -25.44 3.41 -4.37
C ASP A 487 -26.35 4.54 -4.93
N LYS A 488 -26.21 5.73 -4.36
CA LYS A 488 -26.92 6.95 -4.79
C LYS A 488 -26.57 7.40 -6.22
N ARG A 489 -25.42 6.98 -6.73
CA ARG A 489 -24.94 7.29 -8.08
C ARG A 489 -25.60 6.43 -9.14
N VAL A 490 -26.30 5.35 -8.76
CA VAL A 490 -26.99 4.47 -9.70
C VAL A 490 -28.17 5.21 -10.31
N LYS A 491 -28.07 5.49 -11.61
CA LYS A 491 -29.11 6.07 -12.46
C LYS A 491 -29.17 5.27 -13.76
N GLY A 492 -30.24 5.45 -14.54
CA GLY A 492 -30.37 4.73 -15.82
C GLY A 492 -29.14 4.92 -16.71
N GLY A 493 -28.58 3.83 -17.20
CA GLY A 493 -27.42 3.82 -18.10
C GLY A 493 -26.06 4.03 -17.44
N VAL A 494 -25.97 4.12 -16.09
CA VAL A 494 -24.69 4.26 -15.39
C VAL A 494 -23.83 3.02 -15.58
N LYS A 495 -22.55 3.19 -15.92
CA LYS A 495 -21.58 2.10 -16.08
C LYS A 495 -21.12 1.58 -14.73
N ASN A 496 -20.65 0.34 -14.70
CA ASN A 496 -20.12 -0.26 -13.48
C ASN A 496 -18.94 0.53 -12.90
N SER A 497 -18.06 1.02 -13.77
CA SER A 497 -16.91 1.83 -13.40
C SER A 497 -17.24 3.20 -12.79
N ASP A 498 -18.45 3.72 -13.03
CA ASP A 498 -18.83 5.06 -12.53
C ASP A 498 -19.24 5.04 -11.05
N ILE A 499 -19.62 3.86 -10.54
CA ILE A 499 -20.00 3.66 -9.14
C ILE A 499 -18.90 3.01 -8.29
N LEU A 500 -17.78 2.62 -8.90
CA LEU A 500 -16.70 1.92 -8.23
C LEU A 500 -15.45 2.80 -8.12
N PRO A 501 -14.87 2.97 -6.91
CA PRO A 501 -13.51 3.47 -6.77
C PRO A 501 -12.50 2.60 -7.53
N PHE A 502 -11.35 3.15 -7.91
CA PHE A 502 -10.37 2.43 -8.74
C PHE A 502 -9.94 1.10 -8.12
N PHE A 503 -9.59 1.08 -6.82
CA PHE A 503 -9.18 -0.18 -6.20
C PHE A 503 -10.32 -1.16 -6.01
N SER A 504 -11.56 -0.69 -5.86
CA SER A 504 -12.75 -1.57 -5.94
C SER A 504 -12.85 -2.23 -7.31
N MET A 505 -12.56 -1.48 -8.40
CA MET A 505 -12.52 -2.07 -9.74
C MET A 505 -11.41 -3.14 -9.86
N VAL A 506 -10.22 -2.90 -9.30
CA VAL A 506 -9.11 -3.87 -9.29
C VAL A 506 -9.51 -5.13 -8.50
N ASN A 507 -10.11 -4.98 -7.32
CA ASN A 507 -10.53 -6.10 -6.48
C ASN A 507 -11.66 -6.90 -7.13
N LEU A 508 -12.63 -6.23 -7.74
CA LEU A 508 -13.68 -6.90 -8.52
C LEU A 508 -13.09 -7.66 -9.71
N PHE A 509 -12.16 -7.05 -10.44
CA PHE A 509 -11.46 -7.72 -11.53
C PHE A 509 -10.79 -9.02 -11.06
N ASN A 510 -10.09 -8.99 -9.92
CA ASN A 510 -9.45 -10.18 -9.34
C ASN A 510 -10.49 -11.23 -8.92
N ALA A 511 -11.58 -10.82 -8.28
CA ALA A 511 -12.68 -11.72 -7.92
C ALA A 511 -13.26 -12.43 -9.15
N ILE A 512 -13.48 -11.68 -10.22
CA ILE A 512 -14.00 -12.25 -11.48
C ILE A 512 -13.02 -13.25 -12.10
N GLN A 513 -11.70 -12.97 -12.09
CA GLN A 513 -10.72 -13.94 -12.61
C GLN A 513 -10.77 -15.26 -11.82
N GLN A 514 -10.95 -15.19 -10.50
CA GLN A 514 -11.10 -16.38 -9.66
C GLN A 514 -12.43 -17.10 -9.95
N LEU A 515 -13.56 -16.39 -10.05
CA LEU A 515 -14.85 -17.00 -10.41
C LEU A 515 -14.81 -17.67 -11.80
N LYS A 516 -14.20 -17.01 -12.79
CA LYS A 516 -13.96 -17.58 -14.12
C LYS A 516 -13.15 -18.88 -14.05
N SER A 517 -12.06 -18.89 -13.28
CA SER A 517 -11.21 -20.08 -13.15
C SER A 517 -11.92 -21.26 -12.49
N MET A 518 -12.89 -20.99 -11.61
CA MET A 518 -13.75 -21.98 -10.97
C MET A 518 -14.99 -22.35 -11.82
N GLY A 519 -15.22 -21.67 -12.94
CA GLY A 519 -16.32 -21.93 -13.87
C GLY A 519 -17.68 -21.34 -13.46
N PHE A 520 -17.73 -20.39 -12.51
CA PHE A 520 -18.98 -19.71 -12.13
C PHE A 520 -19.36 -18.62 -13.12
N LYS A 521 -20.68 -18.41 -13.31
CA LYS A 521 -21.21 -17.16 -13.86
C LYS A 521 -21.12 -16.07 -12.81
N TYR A 522 -21.03 -14.82 -13.27
CA TYR A 522 -20.97 -13.66 -12.39
C TYR A 522 -21.63 -12.45 -13.06
N SER A 523 -22.20 -11.58 -12.24
CA SER A 523 -22.85 -10.36 -12.70
C SER A 523 -22.87 -9.29 -11.60
N ILE A 524 -23.25 -8.08 -11.95
CA ILE A 524 -23.47 -6.97 -11.02
C ILE A 524 -24.96 -6.63 -11.00
N LEU A 525 -25.47 -6.31 -9.82
CA LEU A 525 -26.79 -5.74 -9.60
C LEU A 525 -26.62 -4.33 -9.03
N LYS A 526 -26.94 -3.31 -9.82
CA LYS A 526 -26.88 -1.91 -9.39
C LYS A 526 -28.25 -1.51 -8.82
N ILE A 527 -28.28 -1.13 -7.54
CA ILE A 527 -29.52 -0.78 -6.82
C ILE A 527 -29.48 0.72 -6.47
N PRO A 528 -30.39 1.53 -7.03
CA PRO A 528 -30.52 2.94 -6.67
C PRO A 528 -30.90 3.12 -5.20
N VAL A 529 -30.29 4.11 -4.53
CA VAL A 529 -30.66 4.57 -3.19
C VAL A 529 -31.37 5.90 -3.31
N VAL A 530 -32.62 5.95 -2.90
CA VAL A 530 -33.55 7.09 -2.98
C VAL A 530 -33.91 7.67 -1.62
#